data_87f8053ea0a7b1c8060a84ad281d032e
#
_entry.id   87f8053ea0a7b1c8060a84ad281d032e
#
_cell.length_a   1.000
_cell.length_b   1.000
_cell.length_c   1.000
_cell.angle_alpha   90.00
_cell.angle_beta   90.00
_cell.angle_gamma   90.00
#
_symmetry.space_group_name_H-M   'P 1'
#
loop_
_entity.id
_entity.type
_entity.pdbx_description
1 polymer ?
#
loop_
_entity_poly.entity_id
_entity_poly.type
_entity_poly.pdbx_seq_one_letter_code
_entity_poly.pdbx_strand_id
1 'polypeptide(L)'
;MPWKLGDRIIKEGRAWSSGDIQHPSNWSIWPDDEKKAKGLTWVDPPTPYDKRFYWDVGIEKNLADSSDGTIGLKTQWINSTKDTANSLLQPSDWYVTRKAEKSTEIPSDITKHRNDIRTACNNIETKIKAASDMSTFIKLFDSADSNGITEINRWPEEV
;
A
#
# COMPACT_ATOMS: atom_id res chain seq x y z
N MET A 1 20.69 -13.34 5.46
CA MET A 1 20.89 -12.29 6.49
C MET A 1 22.35 -11.89 6.46
N PRO A 2 22.73 -10.63 6.26
CA PRO A 2 24.10 -10.37 5.86
C PRO A 2 25.04 -10.09 7.04
N TRP A 3 26.07 -10.91 7.13
CA TRP A 3 27.31 -10.55 7.78
C TRP A 3 28.16 -9.72 6.82
N LYS A 4 28.85 -8.69 7.32
CA LYS A 4 29.72 -7.82 6.54
C LYS A 4 31.15 -7.84 7.09
N LEU A 5 32.14 -7.74 6.18
CA LEU A 5 33.50 -7.37 6.47
C LEU A 5 33.74 -5.93 5.97
N GLY A 6 33.77 -4.96 6.87
CA GLY A 6 33.66 -3.56 6.46
C GLY A 6 32.36 -3.31 5.68
N ASP A 7 32.44 -2.74 4.48
CA ASP A 7 31.28 -2.49 3.62
C ASP A 7 30.88 -3.67 2.74
N ARG A 8 31.68 -4.74 2.72
CA ARG A 8 31.47 -5.90 1.85
C ARG A 8 30.55 -6.94 2.52
N ILE A 9 29.43 -7.27 1.88
CA ILE A 9 28.55 -8.37 2.30
C ILE A 9 29.25 -9.71 2.01
N ILE A 10 29.33 -10.59 3.03
CA ILE A 10 29.83 -11.94 2.91
C ILE A 10 28.65 -12.91 2.72
N LYS A 11 28.63 -13.58 1.56
CA LYS A 11 27.54 -14.51 1.21
C LYS A 11 27.73 -15.85 1.87
N GLU A 12 26.70 -16.39 2.49
CA GLU A 12 26.68 -17.73 3.06
C GLU A 12 27.00 -18.77 1.98
N GLY A 13 27.68 -19.85 2.38
CA GLY A 13 28.08 -20.94 1.48
C GLY A 13 29.24 -20.58 0.54
N ARG A 14 29.88 -19.42 0.69
CA ARG A 14 31.06 -19.02 -0.08
C ARG A 14 32.25 -18.72 0.83
N ALA A 15 33.43 -19.21 0.41
CA ALA A 15 34.68 -18.81 1.03
C ALA A 15 34.94 -17.32 0.85
N TRP A 16 35.62 -16.70 1.79
CA TRP A 16 35.95 -15.28 1.76
C TRP A 16 37.34 -15.06 2.36
N SER A 17 37.94 -13.89 2.15
CA SER A 17 39.24 -13.54 2.68
C SER A 17 39.22 -12.22 3.43
N SER A 18 39.99 -12.15 4.50
CA SER A 18 40.33 -10.93 5.23
C SER A 18 41.86 -10.72 5.18
N GLY A 19 42.30 -9.76 4.38
CA GLY A 19 43.71 -9.66 4.03
C GLY A 19 44.22 -10.94 3.34
N ASP A 20 45.32 -11.50 3.82
CA ASP A 20 45.92 -12.74 3.30
C ASP A 20 45.30 -14.02 3.87
N ILE A 21 44.34 -13.92 4.79
CA ILE A 21 43.68 -15.08 5.43
C ILE A 21 42.45 -15.49 4.66
N GLN A 22 42.45 -16.75 4.21
CA GLN A 22 41.30 -17.37 3.58
C GLN A 22 40.37 -18.06 4.60
N HIS A 23 39.09 -17.79 4.54
CA HIS A 23 38.09 -18.40 5.39
C HIS A 23 37.23 -19.39 4.57
N PRO A 24 36.88 -20.57 5.11
CA PRO A 24 36.16 -21.61 4.38
C PRO A 24 34.71 -21.22 4.10
N SER A 25 34.05 -21.92 3.18
CA SER A 25 32.66 -21.66 2.80
C SER A 25 31.64 -21.98 3.89
N ASN A 26 31.99 -22.83 4.86
CA ASN A 26 31.14 -23.22 5.98
C ASN A 26 31.18 -22.24 7.18
N TRP A 27 31.78 -21.06 7.02
CA TRP A 27 31.86 -20.05 8.07
C TRP A 27 30.48 -19.63 8.64
N SER A 28 29.40 -19.84 7.88
CA SER A 28 28.04 -19.48 8.32
C SER A 28 27.60 -20.25 9.56
N ILE A 29 28.11 -21.45 9.79
CA ILE A 29 27.82 -22.28 10.97
C ILE A 29 28.68 -21.95 12.19
N TRP A 30 29.64 -21.05 12.07
CA TRP A 30 30.46 -20.63 13.22
C TRP A 30 29.60 -19.90 14.25
N PRO A 31 29.94 -19.99 15.54
CA PRO A 31 29.36 -19.11 16.56
C PRO A 31 29.53 -17.62 16.21
N ASP A 32 28.59 -16.80 16.64
CA ASP A 32 28.62 -15.36 16.31
C ASP A 32 29.88 -14.65 16.89
N ASP A 33 30.33 -15.10 18.04
CA ASP A 33 31.60 -14.56 18.64
C ASP A 33 32.82 -14.87 17.79
N GLU A 34 32.87 -16.04 17.18
CA GLU A 34 33.95 -16.39 16.25
C GLU A 34 33.88 -15.55 14.98
N LYS A 35 32.71 -15.35 14.42
CA LYS A 35 32.49 -14.45 13.26
C LYS A 35 32.98 -13.04 13.57
N LYS A 36 32.61 -12.50 14.74
CA LYS A 36 33.02 -11.18 15.19
C LYS A 36 34.55 -11.13 15.41
N ALA A 37 35.16 -12.16 15.98
CA ALA A 37 36.63 -12.25 16.16
C ALA A 37 37.37 -12.24 14.82
N LYS A 38 36.77 -12.67 13.73
CA LYS A 38 37.29 -12.59 12.35
C LYS A 38 36.98 -11.27 11.64
N GLY A 39 36.40 -10.29 12.35
CA GLY A 39 36.11 -8.96 11.84
C GLY A 39 34.73 -8.86 11.11
N LEU A 40 33.92 -9.88 11.20
CA LEU A 40 32.57 -9.81 10.66
C LEU A 40 31.64 -9.04 11.60
N THR A 41 30.82 -8.16 11.04
CA THR A 41 29.77 -7.44 11.76
C THR A 41 28.42 -7.87 11.23
N TRP A 42 27.49 -8.14 12.16
CA TRP A 42 26.10 -8.40 11.80
C TRP A 42 25.41 -7.09 11.42
N VAL A 43 24.63 -7.13 10.33
CA VAL A 43 23.77 -6.02 9.96
C VAL A 43 22.34 -6.52 10.01
N ASP A 44 21.52 -5.91 10.86
CA ASP A 44 20.12 -6.22 10.92
C ASP A 44 19.46 -5.89 9.58
N PRO A 45 18.53 -6.76 9.09
CA PRO A 45 17.76 -6.41 7.93
C PRO A 45 16.99 -5.11 8.21
N PRO A 46 16.84 -4.22 7.21
CA PRO A 46 16.08 -3.00 7.39
C PRO A 46 14.67 -3.34 7.87
N THR A 47 14.19 -2.64 8.88
CA THR A 47 12.83 -2.79 9.40
C THR A 47 11.85 -2.55 8.26
N PRO A 48 10.94 -3.51 7.95
CA PRO A 48 9.97 -3.32 6.89
C PRO A 48 8.98 -2.20 7.27
N TYR A 49 8.64 -1.36 6.33
CA TYR A 49 7.59 -0.36 6.47
C TYR A 49 6.68 -0.34 5.24
N ASP A 50 5.44 0.09 5.41
CA ASP A 50 4.48 0.20 4.32
C ASP A 50 4.68 1.51 3.54
N LYS A 51 5.21 1.41 2.33
CA LYS A 51 5.48 2.55 1.45
C LYS A 51 4.23 3.33 1.02
N ARG A 52 3.04 2.78 1.22
CA ARG A 52 1.79 3.52 0.98
C ARG A 52 1.65 4.68 1.95
N PHE A 53 2.09 4.50 3.21
CA PHE A 53 1.85 5.41 4.32
C PHE A 53 3.11 6.09 4.86
N TYR A 54 4.28 5.50 4.62
CA TYR A 54 5.55 5.96 5.18
C TYR A 54 6.58 6.25 4.08
N TRP A 55 7.44 7.24 4.32
CA TRP A 55 8.61 7.52 3.50
C TRP A 55 9.79 6.63 3.89
N ASP A 56 9.93 6.35 5.20
CA ASP A 56 10.96 5.52 5.81
C ASP A 56 10.43 4.97 7.13
N VAL A 57 11.22 4.14 7.83
CA VAL A 57 10.86 3.59 9.14
C VAL A 57 10.51 4.72 10.10
N GLY A 58 9.25 4.76 10.56
CA GLY A 58 8.77 5.77 11.50
C GLY A 58 8.58 7.18 10.91
N ILE A 59 8.77 7.37 9.60
CA ILE A 59 8.57 8.67 8.92
C ILE A 59 7.27 8.62 8.12
N GLU A 60 6.20 9.14 8.70
CA GLU A 60 4.87 9.17 8.08
C GLU A 60 4.80 10.17 6.91
N LYS A 61 3.99 9.83 5.91
CA LYS A 61 3.57 10.77 4.87
C LYS A 61 2.53 11.74 5.43
N ASN A 62 2.41 12.92 4.85
CA ASN A 62 1.39 13.88 5.25
C ASN A 62 -0.01 13.39 4.87
N LEU A 63 -0.95 13.40 5.81
CA LEU A 63 -2.36 13.11 5.55
C LEU A 63 -3.08 14.25 4.85
N ALA A 64 -2.80 15.49 5.28
CA ALA A 64 -3.38 16.70 4.72
C ALA A 64 -2.49 17.29 3.62
N ASP A 65 -3.09 18.08 2.75
CA ASP A 65 -2.35 18.84 1.75
C ASP A 65 -1.46 19.89 2.41
N SER A 66 -0.27 20.09 1.84
CA SER A 66 0.70 21.08 2.32
C SER A 66 0.47 22.42 1.65
N SER A 67 0.93 23.49 2.31
CA SER A 67 0.82 24.88 1.80
C SER A 67 1.66 25.13 0.54
N ASP A 68 2.64 24.30 0.24
CA ASP A 68 3.47 24.33 -0.96
C ASP A 68 2.82 23.68 -2.20
N GLY A 69 1.58 23.20 -2.07
CA GLY A 69 0.84 22.51 -3.14
C GLY A 69 1.06 21.00 -3.21
N THR A 70 1.83 20.43 -2.31
CA THR A 70 1.97 18.96 -2.22
C THR A 70 0.69 18.35 -1.68
N ILE A 71 0.06 17.45 -2.45
CA ILE A 71 -1.17 16.78 -2.04
C ILE A 71 -0.89 15.68 -1.01
N GLY A 72 -1.66 15.68 0.08
CA GLY A 72 -1.60 14.69 1.14
C GLY A 72 -2.26 13.36 0.76
N LEU A 73 -2.07 12.35 1.62
CA LEU A 73 -2.63 11.02 1.37
C LEU A 73 -4.15 11.01 1.26
N LYS A 74 -4.85 11.82 2.05
CA LYS A 74 -6.32 11.90 1.97
C LYS A 74 -6.79 12.34 0.59
N THR A 75 -6.22 13.41 0.05
CA THR A 75 -6.56 13.91 -1.29
C THR A 75 -6.20 12.91 -2.37
N GLN A 76 -5.04 12.26 -2.27
CA GLN A 76 -4.65 11.21 -3.21
C GLN A 76 -5.67 10.06 -3.24
N TRP A 77 -6.07 9.55 -2.08
CA TRP A 77 -7.00 8.44 -1.98
C TRP A 77 -8.45 8.82 -2.33
N ILE A 78 -8.87 10.06 -2.05
CA ILE A 78 -10.17 10.58 -2.52
C ILE A 78 -10.20 10.63 -4.06
N ASN A 79 -9.14 11.11 -4.69
CA ASN A 79 -9.04 11.14 -6.14
C ASN A 79 -9.09 9.71 -6.73
N SER A 80 -8.31 8.79 -6.17
CA SER A 80 -8.35 7.37 -6.57
C SER A 80 -9.74 6.74 -6.38
N THR A 81 -10.45 7.07 -5.29
CA THR A 81 -11.83 6.61 -5.05
C THR A 81 -12.79 7.12 -6.13
N LYS A 82 -12.67 8.38 -6.53
CA LYS A 82 -13.47 8.96 -7.62
C LYS A 82 -13.17 8.33 -8.97
N ASP A 83 -11.90 8.07 -9.26
CA ASP A 83 -11.48 7.39 -10.49
C ASP A 83 -12.04 5.97 -10.55
N THR A 84 -12.04 5.25 -9.43
CA THR A 84 -12.69 3.93 -9.32
C THR A 84 -14.19 4.03 -9.56
N ALA A 85 -14.89 4.98 -8.92
CA ALA A 85 -16.32 5.20 -9.13
C ALA A 85 -16.65 5.50 -10.59
N ASN A 86 -15.85 6.35 -11.25
CA ASN A 86 -16.01 6.67 -12.67
C ASN A 86 -15.81 5.41 -13.54
N SER A 87 -14.81 4.60 -13.25
CA SER A 87 -14.58 3.33 -13.97
C SER A 87 -15.74 2.36 -13.83
N LEU A 88 -16.33 2.26 -12.63
CA LEU A 88 -17.48 1.40 -12.38
C LEU A 88 -18.79 1.93 -13.04
N LEU A 89 -18.93 3.24 -13.21
CA LEU A 89 -20.08 3.86 -13.86
C LEU A 89 -20.00 3.78 -15.39
N GLN A 90 -18.80 3.80 -15.97
CA GLN A 90 -18.55 3.86 -17.40
C GLN A 90 -19.30 2.81 -18.23
N PRO A 91 -19.37 1.51 -17.87
CA PRO A 91 -20.07 0.50 -18.65
C PRO A 91 -21.56 0.79 -18.85
N SER A 92 -22.16 1.58 -17.94
CA SER A 92 -23.59 1.93 -17.96
C SER A 92 -23.88 3.36 -18.46
N ASP A 93 -22.89 4.15 -18.85
CA ASP A 93 -23.07 5.55 -19.29
C ASP A 93 -23.87 5.66 -20.58
N TRP A 94 -23.78 4.68 -21.46
CA TRP A 94 -24.57 4.65 -22.68
C TRP A 94 -26.12 4.63 -22.44
N TYR A 95 -26.57 4.10 -21.30
CA TYR A 95 -27.99 4.17 -20.92
C TYR A 95 -28.43 5.61 -20.67
N VAL A 96 -27.56 6.43 -20.06
CA VAL A 96 -27.81 7.84 -19.77
C VAL A 96 -27.89 8.62 -21.09
N THR A 97 -26.93 8.39 -21.98
CA THR A 97 -26.92 9.01 -23.32
C THR A 97 -28.18 8.63 -24.12
N ARG A 98 -28.53 7.33 -24.14
CA ARG A 98 -29.75 6.86 -24.84
C ARG A 98 -31.03 7.49 -24.28
N LYS A 99 -31.11 7.65 -22.94
CA LYS A 99 -32.28 8.34 -22.32
C LYS A 99 -32.34 9.80 -22.75
N ALA A 100 -31.20 10.50 -22.80
CA ALA A 100 -31.16 11.90 -23.22
C ALA A 100 -31.52 12.08 -24.69
N GLU A 101 -31.07 11.19 -25.59
CA GLU A 101 -31.31 11.29 -27.04
C GLU A 101 -32.70 10.78 -27.49
N LYS A 102 -33.16 9.69 -26.87
CA LYS A 102 -34.35 8.93 -27.33
C LYS A 102 -35.48 8.81 -26.29
N SER A 103 -35.30 9.43 -25.12
CA SER A 103 -36.22 9.33 -23.99
C SER A 103 -36.53 7.87 -23.56
N THR A 104 -35.62 6.94 -23.86
CA THR A 104 -35.73 5.55 -23.43
C THR A 104 -35.36 5.44 -21.97
N GLU A 105 -36.27 4.91 -21.13
CA GLU A 105 -35.96 4.79 -19.68
C GLU A 105 -34.77 3.86 -19.40
N ILE A 106 -34.00 4.22 -18.36
CA ILE A 106 -32.91 3.39 -17.87
C ILE A 106 -33.55 2.27 -17.04
N PRO A 107 -33.13 0.99 -17.22
CA PRO A 107 -33.59 -0.10 -16.39
C PRO A 107 -33.38 0.20 -14.89
N SER A 108 -34.33 -0.25 -14.06
CA SER A 108 -34.33 0.08 -12.62
C SER A 108 -33.13 -0.51 -11.86
N ASP A 109 -32.68 -1.69 -12.26
CA ASP A 109 -31.48 -2.36 -11.74
C ASP A 109 -30.22 -1.54 -12.04
N ILE A 110 -30.06 -1.07 -13.27
CA ILE A 110 -28.94 -0.18 -13.66
C ILE A 110 -29.00 1.14 -12.90
N THR A 111 -30.20 1.73 -12.76
CA THR A 111 -30.36 2.96 -11.97
C THR A 111 -29.97 2.74 -10.52
N LYS A 112 -30.39 1.64 -9.92
CA LYS A 112 -30.07 1.26 -8.56
C LYS A 112 -28.55 1.07 -8.41
N HIS A 113 -27.93 0.27 -9.26
CA HIS A 113 -26.49 -0.02 -9.21
C HIS A 113 -25.66 1.27 -9.33
N ARG A 114 -26.00 2.16 -10.25
CA ARG A 114 -25.33 3.47 -10.39
C ARG A 114 -25.45 4.33 -9.13
N ASN A 115 -26.60 4.29 -8.45
CA ASN A 115 -26.79 4.99 -7.18
C ASN A 115 -25.99 4.34 -6.05
N ASP A 116 -25.91 3.02 -6.01
CA ASP A 116 -25.13 2.28 -5.02
C ASP A 116 -23.63 2.59 -5.16
N ILE A 117 -23.10 2.69 -6.41
CA ILE A 117 -21.71 3.12 -6.67
C ILE A 117 -21.45 4.53 -6.13
N ARG A 118 -22.34 5.49 -6.40
CA ARG A 118 -22.19 6.88 -5.91
C ARG A 118 -22.26 6.95 -4.39
N THR A 119 -23.14 6.17 -3.78
CA THR A 119 -23.27 6.07 -2.32
C THR A 119 -22.02 5.46 -1.70
N ALA A 120 -21.47 4.40 -2.28
CA ALA A 120 -20.21 3.79 -1.84
C ALA A 120 -19.05 4.78 -1.94
N CYS A 121 -18.92 5.50 -3.05
CA CYS A 121 -17.91 6.54 -3.23
C CYS A 121 -17.99 7.59 -2.12
N ASN A 122 -19.17 8.15 -1.87
CA ASN A 122 -19.37 9.16 -0.84
C ASN A 122 -19.06 8.63 0.58
N ASN A 123 -19.40 7.38 0.86
CA ASN A 123 -19.12 6.75 2.15
C ASN A 123 -17.61 6.57 2.36
N ILE A 124 -16.88 6.10 1.34
CA ILE A 124 -15.42 5.94 1.37
C ILE A 124 -14.76 7.31 1.55
N GLU A 125 -15.15 8.32 0.78
CA GLU A 125 -14.62 9.69 0.93
C GLU A 125 -14.85 10.24 2.36
N THR A 126 -16.02 10.01 2.92
CA THR A 126 -16.36 10.45 4.28
C THR A 126 -15.44 9.81 5.32
N LYS A 127 -15.18 8.52 5.20
CA LYS A 127 -14.26 7.80 6.09
C LYS A 127 -12.82 8.28 5.95
N ILE A 128 -12.34 8.52 4.72
CA ILE A 128 -11.02 9.09 4.47
C ILE A 128 -10.89 10.47 5.14
N LYS A 129 -11.88 11.35 4.97
CA LYS A 129 -11.90 12.69 5.56
C LYS A 129 -11.91 12.65 7.08
N ALA A 130 -12.65 11.70 7.67
CA ALA A 130 -12.80 11.54 9.11
C ALA A 130 -11.54 11.00 9.82
N ALA A 131 -10.61 10.35 9.12
CA ALA A 131 -9.39 9.87 9.73
C ALA A 131 -8.57 11.03 10.31
N SER A 132 -8.33 11.05 11.62
CA SER A 132 -7.64 12.14 12.31
C SER A 132 -6.12 12.02 12.28
N ASP A 133 -5.61 10.80 12.20
CA ASP A 133 -4.20 10.44 12.26
C ASP A 133 -3.88 9.25 11.35
N MET A 134 -2.59 8.93 11.19
CA MET A 134 -2.12 7.86 10.32
C MET A 134 -2.65 6.49 10.76
N SER A 135 -2.73 6.23 12.05
CA SER A 135 -3.24 4.95 12.58
C SER A 135 -4.71 4.72 12.19
N THR A 136 -5.55 5.75 12.36
CA THR A 136 -6.97 5.71 11.94
C THR A 136 -7.11 5.56 10.43
N PHE A 137 -6.23 6.23 9.67
CA PHE A 137 -6.21 6.14 8.22
C PHE A 137 -5.83 4.74 7.73
N ILE A 138 -4.79 4.12 8.29
CA ILE A 138 -4.34 2.76 7.95
C ILE A 138 -5.44 1.72 8.22
N LYS A 139 -6.24 1.89 9.28
CA LYS A 139 -7.36 0.98 9.57
C LYS A 139 -8.38 0.85 8.44
N LEU A 140 -8.52 1.87 7.58
CA LEU A 140 -9.41 1.79 6.42
C LEU A 140 -8.96 0.74 5.39
N PHE A 141 -7.68 0.37 5.42
CA PHE A 141 -7.04 -0.58 4.49
C PHE A 141 -6.85 -1.96 5.09
N ASP A 142 -6.72 -2.06 6.42
CA ASP A 142 -6.32 -3.29 7.11
C ASP A 142 -7.50 -3.98 7.79
N SER A 143 -8.55 -3.23 8.16
CA SER A 143 -9.72 -3.77 8.85
C SER A 143 -10.71 -4.37 7.83
N ALA A 144 -10.45 -5.59 7.39
CA ALA A 144 -11.36 -6.34 6.53
C ALA A 144 -12.51 -6.95 7.35
N ASP A 145 -13.71 -7.00 6.76
CA ASP A 145 -14.85 -7.72 7.30
C ASP A 145 -14.71 -9.25 7.08
N SER A 146 -15.73 -10.02 7.45
CA SER A 146 -15.76 -11.49 7.29
C SER A 146 -15.59 -11.97 5.84
N ASN A 147 -15.81 -11.10 4.86
CA ASN A 147 -15.66 -11.38 3.43
C ASN A 147 -14.31 -10.88 2.87
N GLY A 148 -13.43 -10.37 3.72
CA GLY A 148 -12.14 -9.81 3.30
C GLY A 148 -12.24 -8.42 2.67
N ILE A 149 -13.38 -7.74 2.79
CA ILE A 149 -13.61 -6.40 2.20
C ILE A 149 -13.22 -5.33 3.23
N THR A 150 -12.29 -4.47 2.84
CA THR A 150 -11.87 -3.32 3.65
C THR A 150 -12.76 -2.11 3.43
N GLU A 151 -12.70 -1.13 4.34
CA GLU A 151 -13.52 0.08 4.25
C GLU A 151 -13.22 0.91 2.98
N ILE A 152 -11.98 0.87 2.48
CA ILE A 152 -11.57 1.58 1.26
C ILE A 152 -12.03 0.88 -0.03
N ASN A 153 -12.39 -0.41 0.03
CA ASN A 153 -12.78 -1.23 -1.11
C ASN A 153 -14.24 -1.72 -1.04
N ARG A 154 -15.08 -1.05 -0.27
CA ARG A 154 -16.48 -1.42 -0.10
C ARG A 154 -17.36 -0.90 -1.25
N TRP A 155 -17.17 -1.50 -2.41
CA TRP A 155 -17.96 -1.23 -3.61
C TRP A 155 -19.13 -2.22 -3.76
N PRO A 156 -20.24 -1.86 -4.45
CA PRO A 156 -21.30 -2.81 -4.76
C PRO A 156 -20.80 -3.88 -5.76
N GLU A 157 -21.42 -5.05 -5.71
CA GLU A 157 -21.19 -6.11 -6.69
C GLU A 157 -21.65 -5.69 -8.09
N GLU A 158 -21.03 -6.25 -9.13
CA GLU A 158 -21.44 -6.02 -10.52
C GLU A 158 -22.86 -6.58 -10.79
N VAL A 159 -23.62 -5.91 -11.68
CA VAL A 159 -24.98 -6.28 -12.09
C VAL A 159 -24.96 -6.85 -13.50
#